data_d944887ec0c3bca6faec7c580c0936d7
#
_entry.id   d944887ec0c3bca6faec7c580c0936d7
#
_cell.length_a   1.000
_cell.length_b   1.000
_cell.length_c   1.000
_cell.angle_alpha   90.00
_cell.angle_beta   90.00
_cell.angle_gamma   90.00
#
_symmetry.space_group_name_H-M   'P 1'
#
loop_
_entity.id
_entity.type
_entity.pdbx_description
1 polymer ?
#
loop_
_entity_poly.entity_id
_entity_poly.type
_entity_poly.pdbx_seq_one_letter_code
_entity_poly.pdbx_strand_id
1 'polypeptide(L)'
;MALLTDSGPQAHTHSAETLVPDQSRAERTRSWEVADFPVPQGREEDWRFTPVGRLAELFTDEGGSATLSVEHDLPQGVTRTQVPAIEARTAGVPLPADRAAAVAASGDSVVVIDVPAEAELAEPVRVHLTGEAGEPVRAHHLVRVGAFAKATLVVEHSGTAEYTELLSVIAGDSAQLTIVSLQDWEDDAVHLGQHDVVVGRDASVRHIAITIGGGIVRLNTNASYAGPGGSFEAFGVYFADAGQHLEHRLFVDHEAPHCSSNVE
;
A
#
# COMPACT_ATOMS: atom_id res chain seq x y z
N MET A 1 30.57 -54.99 32.49
CA MET A 1 29.48 -55.25 31.53
C MET A 1 28.59 -54.01 31.55
N ALA A 2 28.89 -53.04 30.70
CA ALA A 2 28.17 -51.76 30.60
C ALA A 2 27.14 -51.84 29.46
N LEU A 3 25.90 -51.66 29.80
CA LEU A 3 24.81 -51.62 28.84
C LEU A 3 24.84 -50.26 28.08
N LEU A 4 25.13 -50.34 26.80
CA LEU A 4 24.93 -49.25 25.87
C LEU A 4 23.43 -49.10 25.65
N THR A 5 22.84 -47.99 26.10
CA THR A 5 21.49 -47.56 25.75
C THR A 5 21.54 -46.93 24.37
N ASP A 6 20.97 -47.61 23.40
CA ASP A 6 20.73 -47.16 22.06
C ASP A 6 19.69 -46.01 22.10
N SER A 7 20.14 -44.79 21.89
CA SER A 7 19.25 -43.64 21.66
C SER A 7 18.93 -43.58 20.17
N GLY A 8 17.85 -44.25 19.76
CA GLY A 8 17.28 -44.10 18.42
C GLY A 8 16.94 -42.63 18.10
N PRO A 9 16.86 -42.26 16.81
CA PRO A 9 16.59 -40.91 16.42
C PRO A 9 15.24 -40.42 16.97
N GLN A 10 15.29 -39.39 17.79
CA GLN A 10 14.06 -38.72 18.24
C GLN A 10 13.32 -38.19 17.03
N ALA A 11 12.14 -38.72 16.78
CA ALA A 11 11.20 -38.14 15.83
C ALA A 11 10.87 -36.72 16.29
N HIS A 12 11.21 -35.74 15.49
CA HIS A 12 10.72 -34.39 15.67
C HIS A 12 9.23 -34.39 15.38
N THR A 13 8.42 -34.53 16.42
CA THR A 13 7.01 -34.27 16.35
C THR A 13 6.86 -32.76 16.10
N HIS A 14 6.45 -32.38 14.90
CA HIS A 14 5.84 -31.10 14.68
C HIS A 14 4.51 -31.14 15.44
N SER A 15 4.53 -30.77 16.72
CA SER A 15 3.32 -30.53 17.48
C SER A 15 2.58 -29.37 16.82
N ALA A 16 1.26 -29.41 16.86
CA ALA A 16 0.39 -28.37 16.29
C ALA A 16 0.52 -26.99 16.99
N GLU A 17 1.37 -26.87 17.97
CA GLU A 17 1.90 -25.63 18.52
C GLU A 17 3.18 -25.31 17.76
N THR A 18 3.01 -24.75 16.56
CA THR A 18 4.10 -24.09 15.86
C THR A 18 4.55 -22.95 16.75
N LEU A 19 5.77 -23.03 17.25
CA LEU A 19 6.41 -21.90 17.90
C LEU A 19 6.59 -20.84 16.81
N VAL A 20 5.62 -19.97 16.69
CA VAL A 20 5.77 -18.75 15.91
C VAL A 20 6.79 -17.92 16.70
N PRO A 21 7.95 -17.58 16.14
CA PRO A 21 8.88 -16.71 16.84
C PRO A 21 8.15 -15.44 17.25
N ASP A 22 8.25 -15.03 18.51
CA ASP A 22 7.62 -13.81 19.06
C ASP A 22 8.07 -12.50 18.37
N GLN A 23 8.90 -12.59 17.36
CA GLN A 23 9.36 -11.49 16.51
C GLN A 23 9.41 -11.94 15.06
N SER A 24 8.26 -11.95 14.40
CA SER A 24 8.22 -11.94 12.95
C SER A 24 8.53 -10.52 12.47
N ARG A 25 9.35 -10.37 11.43
CA ARG A 25 9.54 -9.08 10.75
C ARG A 25 8.25 -8.50 10.18
N ALA A 26 7.17 -9.28 10.18
CA ALA A 26 5.83 -8.91 9.76
C ALA A 26 5.06 -8.12 10.83
N GLU A 27 5.47 -8.19 12.12
CA GLU A 27 4.85 -7.40 13.19
C GLU A 27 5.31 -5.96 13.12
N ARG A 28 4.63 -5.18 12.30
CA ARG A 28 4.80 -3.72 12.24
C ARG A 28 3.66 -3.04 12.97
N THR A 29 3.96 -1.92 13.61
CA THR A 29 2.92 -1.03 14.15
C THR A 29 1.94 -0.70 13.02
N ARG A 30 0.65 -0.83 13.30
CA ARG A 30 -0.43 -0.43 12.40
C ARG A 30 -1.42 0.42 13.20
N SER A 31 -1.64 1.64 12.80
CA SER A 31 -2.52 2.56 13.50
C SER A 31 -3.02 3.69 12.59
N TRP A 32 -4.20 4.21 12.89
CA TRP A 32 -4.68 5.48 12.31
C TRP A 32 -4.07 6.72 12.99
N GLU A 33 -3.51 6.54 14.17
CA GLU A 33 -3.00 7.65 14.98
C GLU A 33 -1.52 7.91 14.64
N VAL A 34 -1.21 9.11 14.17
CA VAL A 34 0.16 9.52 13.83
C VAL A 34 1.10 9.40 15.02
N ALA A 35 0.58 9.67 16.24
CA ALA A 35 1.35 9.63 17.48
C ALA A 35 1.85 8.22 17.85
N ASP A 36 1.24 7.16 17.32
CA ASP A 36 1.68 5.78 17.56
C ASP A 36 2.97 5.43 16.82
N PHE A 37 3.37 6.26 15.87
CA PHE A 37 4.60 6.08 15.10
C PHE A 37 5.67 7.11 15.51
N PRO A 38 6.88 6.66 15.87
CA PRO A 38 7.98 7.58 16.09
C PRO A 38 8.31 8.37 14.81
N VAL A 39 8.81 9.58 14.96
CA VAL A 39 9.35 10.33 13.81
C VAL A 39 10.61 9.65 13.30
N PRO A 40 10.67 9.27 12.03
CA PRO A 40 11.82 8.59 11.44
C PRO A 40 13.10 9.44 11.55
N GLN A 41 14.20 8.79 11.91
CA GLN A 41 15.52 9.44 12.06
C GLN A 41 16.57 8.87 11.07
N GLY A 42 16.18 7.91 10.22
CA GLY A 42 17.07 7.26 9.25
C GLY A 42 18.01 6.22 9.86
N ARG A 43 17.76 5.80 11.11
CA ARG A 43 18.49 4.72 11.78
C ARG A 43 17.69 3.43 11.84
N GLU A 44 16.40 3.55 11.71
CA GLU A 44 15.44 2.46 11.64
C GLU A 44 15.66 1.66 10.34
N GLU A 45 15.49 0.35 10.37
CA GLU A 45 15.67 -0.50 9.20
C GLU A 45 14.79 -0.04 8.02
N ASP A 46 13.58 0.41 8.33
CA ASP A 46 12.60 0.85 7.34
C ASP A 46 12.94 2.20 6.68
N TRP A 47 13.79 3.01 7.30
CA TRP A 47 14.14 4.35 6.83
C TRP A 47 15.64 4.54 6.56
N ARG A 48 16.41 3.44 6.65
CA ARG A 48 17.87 3.48 6.63
C ARG A 48 18.46 4.12 5.37
N PHE A 49 17.80 3.94 4.24
CA PHE A 49 18.28 4.45 2.96
C PHE A 49 17.56 5.73 2.52
N THR A 50 16.45 6.06 3.17
CA THR A 50 15.63 7.22 2.83
C THR A 50 16.26 8.50 3.42
N PRO A 51 16.34 9.60 2.64
CA PRO A 51 16.94 10.87 3.12
C PRO A 51 15.98 11.61 4.05
N VAL A 52 15.69 11.06 5.22
CA VAL A 52 14.66 11.54 6.18
C VAL A 52 14.80 13.00 6.59
N GLY A 53 16.02 13.57 6.52
CA GLY A 53 16.26 14.98 6.83
C GLY A 53 15.56 15.96 5.87
N ARG A 54 15.08 15.49 4.71
CA ARG A 54 14.32 16.27 3.73
C ARG A 54 12.81 16.10 3.86
N LEU A 55 12.33 15.29 4.80
CA LEU A 55 10.94 14.80 4.88
C LEU A 55 10.21 15.28 6.14
N ALA A 56 10.79 16.20 6.91
CA ALA A 56 10.28 16.56 8.24
C ALA A 56 8.82 17.04 8.21
N GLU A 57 8.43 17.78 7.18
CA GLU A 57 7.07 18.32 7.04
C GLU A 57 6.04 17.26 6.64
N LEU A 58 6.50 16.15 6.03
CA LEU A 58 5.66 15.01 5.67
C LEU A 58 5.45 14.01 6.83
N PHE A 59 6.07 14.26 7.97
CA PHE A 59 5.91 13.46 9.18
C PHE A 59 5.01 14.09 10.25
N THR A 60 4.38 15.23 9.94
CA THR A 60 3.46 15.90 10.85
C THR A 60 2.05 15.94 10.26
N ASP A 61 1.04 15.85 11.11
CA ASP A 61 -0.37 16.05 10.80
C ASP A 61 -0.84 17.48 11.11
N GLU A 62 0.08 18.36 11.52
CA GLU A 62 -0.17 19.77 11.71
C GLU A 62 -0.05 20.53 10.38
N GLY A 63 -0.88 21.52 10.16
CA GLY A 63 -0.88 22.34 8.95
C GLY A 63 -1.35 21.60 7.68
N GLY A 64 -1.14 22.23 6.52
CA GLY A 64 -1.41 21.64 5.21
C GLY A 64 -2.91 21.53 4.87
N SER A 65 -3.45 22.56 4.21
CA SER A 65 -4.80 22.51 3.59
C SER A 65 -4.74 22.44 2.07
N ALA A 66 -3.54 22.31 1.51
CA ALA A 66 -3.35 22.19 0.08
C ALA A 66 -3.95 20.88 -0.46
N THR A 67 -4.40 20.90 -1.68
CA THR A 67 -4.96 19.74 -2.37
C THR A 67 -4.32 19.62 -3.74
N LEU A 68 -4.13 18.38 -4.21
CA LEU A 68 -3.81 18.12 -5.61
C LEU A 68 -5.02 18.38 -6.49
N SER A 69 -4.78 18.74 -7.74
CA SER A 69 -5.80 18.63 -8.77
C SER A 69 -6.02 17.15 -9.08
N VAL A 70 -7.26 16.68 -8.99
CA VAL A 70 -7.57 15.26 -9.21
C VAL A 70 -8.65 15.12 -10.26
N GLU A 71 -8.28 14.51 -11.38
CA GLU A 71 -9.19 14.14 -12.45
C GLU A 71 -9.54 12.66 -12.35
N HIS A 72 -10.80 12.31 -12.58
CA HIS A 72 -11.29 10.94 -12.55
C HIS A 72 -11.97 10.60 -13.87
N ASP A 73 -11.50 9.54 -14.54
CA ASP A 73 -12.21 8.93 -15.66
C ASP A 73 -12.77 7.58 -15.20
N LEU A 74 -14.08 7.55 -15.03
CA LEU A 74 -14.79 6.44 -14.42
C LEU A 74 -15.69 5.75 -15.43
N PRO A 75 -15.47 4.47 -15.72
CA PRO A 75 -16.39 3.67 -16.55
C PRO A 75 -17.80 3.63 -15.99
N GLN A 76 -18.77 3.36 -16.87
CA GLN A 76 -20.17 3.23 -16.49
C GLN A 76 -20.36 2.22 -15.34
N GLY A 77 -21.11 2.62 -14.32
CA GLY A 77 -21.39 1.82 -13.13
C GLY A 77 -20.39 1.99 -11.99
N VAL A 78 -19.20 2.51 -12.24
CA VAL A 78 -18.25 2.89 -11.19
C VAL A 78 -18.72 4.19 -10.53
N THR A 79 -18.66 4.24 -9.22
CA THR A 79 -19.06 5.43 -8.47
C THR A 79 -17.88 6.02 -7.70
N ARG A 80 -17.90 7.34 -7.53
CA ARG A 80 -16.97 8.07 -6.68
C ARG A 80 -17.76 8.87 -5.65
N THR A 81 -17.38 8.72 -4.41
CA THR A 81 -17.94 9.49 -3.29
C THR A 81 -16.80 10.06 -2.46
N GLN A 82 -17.08 11.07 -1.66
CA GLN A 82 -16.18 11.56 -0.64
C GLN A 82 -16.90 11.44 0.70
N VAL A 83 -16.28 10.77 1.64
CA VAL A 83 -16.87 10.47 2.94
C VAL A 83 -15.97 11.00 4.05
N PRO A 84 -16.52 11.31 5.24
CA PRO A 84 -15.71 11.58 6.42
C PRO A 84 -14.71 10.45 6.69
N ALA A 85 -13.48 10.76 7.11
CA ALA A 85 -12.44 9.76 7.31
C ALA A 85 -12.87 8.65 8.29
N ILE A 86 -13.61 9.02 9.33
CA ILE A 86 -14.13 8.04 10.32
C ILE A 86 -15.09 7.01 9.68
N GLU A 87 -15.83 7.39 8.67
CA GLU A 87 -16.76 6.49 7.97
C GLU A 87 -16.01 5.53 7.03
N ALA A 88 -14.85 5.95 6.50
CA ALA A 88 -13.99 5.09 5.68
C ALA A 88 -13.20 4.07 6.51
N ARG A 89 -12.94 4.34 7.78
CA ARG A 89 -12.20 3.45 8.70
C ARG A 89 -13.04 2.27 9.16
N THR A 90 -13.59 1.52 8.21
CA THR A 90 -14.45 0.35 8.49
C THR A 90 -13.64 -0.93 8.59
N ALA A 91 -14.28 -2.01 9.09
CA ALA A 91 -13.66 -3.32 9.13
C ALA A 91 -13.22 -3.77 7.72
N GLY A 92 -12.00 -4.26 7.61
CA GLY A 92 -11.40 -4.71 6.34
C GLY A 92 -10.60 -3.64 5.59
N VAL A 93 -10.66 -2.37 6.00
CA VAL A 93 -9.74 -1.34 5.49
C VAL A 93 -8.43 -1.43 6.28
N PRO A 94 -7.29 -1.65 5.61
CA PRO A 94 -6.01 -1.76 6.29
C PRO A 94 -5.63 -0.49 7.04
N LEU A 95 -5.01 -0.67 8.21
CA LEU A 95 -4.45 0.45 8.96
C LEU A 95 -3.10 0.86 8.35
N PRO A 96 -2.78 2.16 8.37
CA PRO A 96 -1.43 2.64 8.06
C PRO A 96 -0.34 1.83 8.77
N ALA A 97 0.76 1.57 8.07
CA ALA A 97 1.87 0.77 8.57
C ALA A 97 3.16 1.58 8.81
N ASP A 98 3.13 2.86 8.52
CA ASP A 98 4.19 3.80 8.90
C ASP A 98 3.62 5.20 9.17
N ARG A 99 4.50 6.10 9.64
CA ARG A 99 4.11 7.46 10.02
C ARG A 99 3.58 8.27 8.84
N ALA A 100 4.21 8.19 7.67
CA ALA A 100 3.79 8.97 6.50
C ALA A 100 2.39 8.55 6.02
N ALA A 101 2.09 7.25 6.04
CA ALA A 101 0.76 6.74 5.74
C ALA A 101 -0.29 7.16 6.78
N ALA A 102 0.07 7.20 8.07
CA ALA A 102 -0.82 7.71 9.10
C ALA A 102 -1.10 9.22 8.92
N VAL A 103 -0.08 10.00 8.52
CA VAL A 103 -0.23 11.41 8.14
C VAL A 103 -1.15 11.54 6.92
N ALA A 104 -0.98 10.71 5.89
CA ALA A 104 -1.87 10.70 4.72
C ALA A 104 -3.33 10.44 5.11
N ALA A 105 -3.55 9.56 6.09
CA ALA A 105 -4.88 9.20 6.59
C ALA A 105 -5.45 10.17 7.61
N SER A 106 -4.70 11.18 8.08
CA SER A 106 -5.15 12.14 9.11
C SER A 106 -6.10 13.22 8.58
N GLY A 107 -6.30 13.28 7.27
CA GLY A 107 -7.25 14.21 6.65
C GLY A 107 -8.70 13.97 7.08
N ASP A 108 -9.56 14.98 6.92
CA ASP A 108 -10.96 14.92 7.35
C ASP A 108 -11.84 14.00 6.49
N SER A 109 -11.41 13.71 5.27
CA SER A 109 -12.21 12.94 4.31
C SER A 109 -11.38 11.99 3.47
N VAL A 110 -12.04 10.96 2.95
CA VAL A 110 -11.50 9.94 2.07
C VAL A 110 -12.29 9.92 0.77
N VAL A 111 -11.58 9.86 -0.35
CA VAL A 111 -12.21 9.60 -1.65
C VAL A 111 -12.40 8.09 -1.80
N VAL A 112 -13.64 7.67 -2.00
CA VAL A 112 -14.00 6.27 -2.18
C VAL A 112 -14.44 6.04 -3.61
N ILE A 113 -13.83 5.05 -4.26
CA ILE A 113 -14.20 4.58 -5.61
C ILE A 113 -14.71 3.15 -5.47
N ASP A 114 -15.93 2.92 -5.92
CA ASP A 114 -16.58 1.61 -5.88
C ASP A 114 -16.80 1.06 -7.29
N VAL A 115 -16.20 -0.09 -7.55
CA VAL A 115 -16.48 -0.94 -8.71
C VAL A 115 -17.51 -1.99 -8.30
N PRO A 116 -18.69 -2.05 -8.92
CA PRO A 116 -19.74 -2.99 -8.51
C PRO A 116 -19.33 -4.45 -8.70
N ALA A 117 -19.93 -5.33 -7.92
CA ALA A 117 -19.75 -6.77 -8.09
C ALA A 117 -20.15 -7.22 -9.50
N GLU A 118 -19.48 -8.27 -10.02
CA GLU A 118 -19.70 -8.87 -11.33
C GLU A 118 -19.47 -7.92 -12.52
N ALA A 119 -18.95 -6.71 -12.29
CA ALA A 119 -18.64 -5.79 -13.39
C ALA A 119 -17.41 -6.27 -14.18
N GLU A 120 -17.53 -6.33 -15.50
CA GLU A 120 -16.39 -6.47 -16.41
C GLU A 120 -16.13 -5.13 -17.11
N LEU A 121 -15.14 -4.38 -16.60
CA LEU A 121 -14.82 -3.07 -17.14
C LEU A 121 -13.90 -3.22 -18.37
N ALA A 122 -14.35 -2.70 -19.52
CA ALA A 122 -13.55 -2.66 -20.74
C ALA A 122 -12.51 -1.54 -20.70
N GLU A 123 -12.85 -0.42 -20.05
CA GLU A 123 -11.98 0.72 -19.86
C GLU A 123 -11.46 0.76 -18.43
N PRO A 124 -10.23 1.28 -18.19
CA PRO A 124 -9.70 1.40 -16.86
C PRO A 124 -10.41 2.50 -16.04
N VAL A 125 -10.47 2.31 -14.74
CA VAL A 125 -10.71 3.38 -13.78
C VAL A 125 -9.43 4.20 -13.70
N ARG A 126 -9.48 5.49 -14.07
CA ARG A 126 -8.30 6.36 -14.03
C ARG A 126 -8.46 7.44 -12.96
N VAL A 127 -7.37 7.65 -12.24
CA VAL A 127 -7.20 8.75 -11.29
C VAL A 127 -5.91 9.46 -11.64
N HIS A 128 -5.99 10.70 -12.08
CA HIS A 128 -4.82 11.50 -12.39
C HIS A 128 -4.68 12.61 -11.36
N LEU A 129 -3.57 12.60 -10.64
CA LEU A 129 -3.22 13.56 -9.62
C LEU A 129 -2.12 14.48 -10.15
N THR A 130 -2.42 15.78 -10.18
CA THR A 130 -1.45 16.80 -10.61
C THR A 130 -1.11 17.69 -9.43
N GLY A 131 0.17 17.72 -9.07
CA GLY A 131 0.72 18.55 -8.00
C GLY A 131 1.04 19.95 -8.48
N GLU A 132 0.93 20.90 -7.56
CA GLU A 132 1.43 22.25 -7.68
C GLU A 132 2.32 22.56 -6.46
N ALA A 133 3.40 23.32 -6.67
CA ALA A 133 4.28 23.70 -5.58
C ALA A 133 3.52 24.48 -4.50
N GLY A 134 3.74 24.16 -3.24
CA GLY A 134 3.01 24.79 -2.14
C GLY A 134 3.21 24.07 -0.82
N GLU A 135 2.21 24.14 0.04
CA GLU A 135 2.20 23.42 1.31
C GLU A 135 2.07 21.91 1.11
N PRO A 136 2.54 21.09 2.07
CA PRO A 136 2.39 19.64 2.03
C PRO A 136 0.94 19.20 1.87
N VAL A 137 0.75 18.20 1.02
CA VAL A 137 -0.57 17.61 0.72
C VAL A 137 -0.67 16.22 1.32
N ARG A 138 -1.85 15.86 1.77
CA ARG A 138 -2.17 14.52 2.27
C ARG A 138 -3.47 14.04 1.67
N ALA A 139 -3.49 12.78 1.26
CA ALA A 139 -4.72 12.18 0.78
C ALA A 139 -4.82 10.70 1.13
N HIS A 140 -6.05 10.28 1.40
CA HIS A 140 -6.42 8.89 1.50
C HIS A 140 -7.44 8.57 0.41
N HIS A 141 -7.12 7.58 -0.40
CA HIS A 141 -7.98 7.03 -1.43
C HIS A 141 -8.35 5.59 -1.06
N LEU A 142 -9.63 5.25 -1.11
CA LEU A 142 -10.13 3.90 -0.90
C LEU A 142 -10.80 3.40 -2.18
N VAL A 143 -10.29 2.31 -2.73
CA VAL A 143 -10.88 1.66 -3.91
C VAL A 143 -11.42 0.29 -3.50
N ARG A 144 -12.70 0.07 -3.73
CA ARG A 144 -13.35 -1.22 -3.49
C ARG A 144 -13.77 -1.84 -4.82
N VAL A 145 -13.30 -3.03 -5.07
CA VAL A 145 -13.66 -3.82 -6.25
C VAL A 145 -14.54 -4.97 -5.79
N GLY A 146 -15.78 -4.97 -6.25
CA GLY A 146 -16.78 -5.96 -5.83
C GLY A 146 -16.40 -7.40 -6.23
N ALA A 147 -17.03 -8.37 -5.58
CA ALA A 147 -16.79 -9.78 -5.87
C ALA A 147 -17.06 -10.11 -7.35
N PHE A 148 -16.24 -10.99 -7.93
CA PHE A 148 -16.29 -11.41 -9.32
C PHE A 148 -16.10 -10.30 -10.36
N ALA A 149 -15.77 -9.08 -9.93
CA ALA A 149 -15.51 -7.99 -10.86
C ALA A 149 -14.12 -8.13 -11.52
N LYS A 150 -14.01 -7.59 -12.73
CA LYS A 150 -12.77 -7.51 -13.49
C LYS A 150 -12.50 -6.06 -13.87
N ALA A 151 -11.39 -5.53 -13.37
CA ALA A 151 -11.09 -4.11 -13.49
C ALA A 151 -9.59 -3.84 -13.63
N THR A 152 -9.27 -2.70 -14.24
CA THR A 152 -7.95 -2.08 -14.17
C THR A 152 -8.09 -0.72 -13.50
N LEU A 153 -7.27 -0.46 -12.48
CA LEU A 153 -7.10 0.83 -11.83
C LEU A 153 -5.78 1.43 -12.30
N VAL A 154 -5.81 2.67 -12.78
CA VAL A 154 -4.61 3.43 -13.16
C VAL A 154 -4.58 4.68 -12.30
N VAL A 155 -3.52 4.84 -11.52
CA VAL A 155 -3.24 6.03 -10.70
C VAL A 155 -1.99 6.69 -11.26
N GLU A 156 -2.15 7.89 -11.79
CA GLU A 156 -1.10 8.66 -12.44
C GLU A 156 -0.80 9.91 -11.62
N HIS A 157 0.48 10.16 -11.36
CA HIS A 157 0.96 11.31 -10.61
C HIS A 157 1.85 12.15 -11.51
N SER A 158 1.67 13.48 -11.49
CA SER A 158 2.46 14.42 -12.28
C SER A 158 2.57 15.78 -11.57
N GLY A 159 3.39 16.68 -12.14
CA GLY A 159 3.65 18.00 -11.56
C GLY A 159 4.60 17.92 -10.35
N THR A 160 4.52 18.91 -9.44
CA THR A 160 5.36 18.94 -8.25
C THR A 160 4.54 19.06 -6.98
N ALA A 161 4.93 18.34 -5.93
CA ALA A 161 4.27 18.44 -4.62
C ALA A 161 5.18 17.88 -3.52
N GLU A 162 4.94 18.28 -2.28
CA GLU A 162 5.28 17.51 -1.10
C GLU A 162 4.03 16.72 -0.67
N TYR A 163 4.01 15.41 -0.91
CA TYR A 163 2.79 14.63 -0.85
C TYR A 163 2.92 13.36 -0.03
N THR A 164 1.96 13.13 0.86
CA THR A 164 1.75 11.83 1.51
C THR A 164 0.45 11.19 1.01
N GLU A 165 0.53 9.92 0.59
CA GLU A 165 -0.59 9.16 0.06
C GLU A 165 -0.82 7.87 0.84
N LEU A 166 -2.09 7.59 1.13
CA LEU A 166 -2.56 6.25 1.46
C LEU A 166 -3.57 5.82 0.40
N LEU A 167 -3.22 4.81 -0.38
CA LEU A 167 -4.12 4.14 -1.31
C LEU A 167 -4.50 2.77 -0.74
N SER A 168 -5.72 2.65 -0.22
CA SER A 168 -6.28 1.39 0.24
C SER A 168 -7.10 0.74 -0.87
N VAL A 169 -6.78 -0.50 -1.25
CA VAL A 169 -7.47 -1.24 -2.31
C VAL A 169 -7.99 -2.56 -1.75
N ILE A 170 -9.29 -2.78 -1.89
CA ILE A 170 -9.94 -4.03 -1.46
C ILE A 170 -10.49 -4.74 -2.68
N ALA A 171 -9.88 -5.86 -3.05
CA ALA A 171 -10.39 -6.76 -4.08
C ALA A 171 -11.30 -7.81 -3.43
N GLY A 172 -12.57 -7.81 -3.80
CA GLY A 172 -13.56 -8.77 -3.31
C GLY A 172 -13.30 -10.21 -3.78
N ASP A 173 -14.04 -11.16 -3.25
CA ASP A 173 -13.90 -12.58 -3.57
C ASP A 173 -13.95 -12.81 -5.08
N SER A 174 -13.00 -13.59 -5.61
CA SER A 174 -12.88 -13.92 -7.03
C SER A 174 -12.74 -12.73 -7.98
N ALA A 175 -12.41 -11.55 -7.47
CA ALA A 175 -12.14 -10.38 -8.31
C ALA A 175 -10.81 -10.54 -9.06
N GLN A 176 -10.73 -9.94 -10.25
CA GLN A 176 -9.52 -9.83 -11.05
C GLN A 176 -9.17 -8.36 -11.21
N LEU A 177 -8.08 -7.93 -10.59
CA LEU A 177 -7.71 -6.53 -10.56
C LEU A 177 -6.27 -6.33 -11.03
N THR A 178 -6.07 -5.39 -11.94
CA THR A 178 -4.74 -4.84 -12.24
C THR A 178 -4.68 -3.41 -11.72
N ILE A 179 -3.65 -3.11 -10.93
CA ILE A 179 -3.34 -1.77 -10.43
C ILE A 179 -2.08 -1.31 -11.14
N VAL A 180 -2.13 -0.15 -11.77
CA VAL A 180 -0.97 0.53 -12.36
C VAL A 180 -0.79 1.84 -11.62
N SER A 181 0.34 2.01 -10.97
CA SER A 181 0.75 3.27 -10.33
C SER A 181 1.90 3.86 -11.13
N LEU A 182 1.67 5.01 -11.73
CA LEU A 182 2.67 5.77 -12.47
C LEU A 182 3.07 7.01 -11.68
N GLN A 183 4.35 7.13 -11.36
CA GLN A 183 4.97 8.25 -10.68
C GLN A 183 5.80 9.01 -11.70
N ASP A 184 5.21 9.99 -12.37
CA ASP A 184 5.82 10.88 -13.38
C ASP A 184 5.88 12.32 -12.84
N TRP A 185 6.44 12.43 -11.63
CA TRP A 185 6.61 13.70 -10.94
C TRP A 185 7.74 14.54 -11.53
N GLU A 186 7.67 15.84 -11.37
CA GLU A 186 8.79 16.74 -11.61
C GLU A 186 9.96 16.49 -10.62
N ASP A 187 11.17 16.89 -11.00
CA ASP A 187 12.40 16.57 -10.26
C ASP A 187 12.47 17.10 -8.82
N ASP A 188 11.68 18.07 -8.44
CA ASP A 188 11.62 18.67 -7.11
C ASP A 188 10.51 18.07 -6.22
N ALA A 189 9.66 17.22 -6.79
CA ALA A 189 8.57 16.60 -6.04
C ALA A 189 9.09 15.60 -4.99
N VAL A 190 8.37 15.56 -3.87
CA VAL A 190 8.59 14.60 -2.79
C VAL A 190 7.31 13.84 -2.52
N HIS A 191 7.32 12.54 -2.74
CA HIS A 191 6.15 11.68 -2.55
C HIS A 191 6.46 10.51 -1.62
N LEU A 192 5.71 10.41 -0.52
CA LEU A 192 5.69 9.25 0.37
C LEU A 192 4.35 8.54 0.24
N GLY A 193 4.31 7.44 -0.50
CA GLY A 193 3.11 6.68 -0.79
C GLY A 193 3.08 5.34 -0.06
N GLN A 194 1.91 4.95 0.45
CA GLN A 194 1.62 3.59 0.89
C GLN A 194 0.42 3.05 0.13
N HIS A 195 0.59 1.90 -0.53
CA HIS A 195 -0.48 1.15 -1.17
C HIS A 195 -0.78 -0.09 -0.34
N ASP A 196 -1.96 -0.17 0.24
CA ASP A 196 -2.44 -1.34 0.96
C ASP A 196 -3.43 -2.11 0.10
N VAL A 197 -3.13 -3.37 -0.20
CA VAL A 197 -3.92 -4.23 -1.07
C VAL A 197 -4.44 -5.43 -0.28
N VAL A 198 -5.76 -5.52 -0.16
CA VAL A 198 -6.44 -6.68 0.42
C VAL A 198 -6.95 -7.58 -0.69
N VAL A 199 -6.47 -8.81 -0.72
CA VAL A 199 -6.83 -9.82 -1.72
C VAL A 199 -7.90 -10.74 -1.13
N GLY A 200 -9.10 -10.70 -1.69
CA GLY A 200 -10.21 -11.57 -1.30
C GLY A 200 -9.97 -13.04 -1.62
N ARG A 201 -10.87 -13.91 -1.19
CA ARG A 201 -10.80 -15.34 -1.48
C ARG A 201 -10.81 -15.59 -3.00
N ASP A 202 -9.88 -16.41 -3.47
CA ASP A 202 -9.75 -16.77 -4.90
C ASP A 202 -9.59 -15.54 -5.83
N ALA A 203 -9.31 -14.36 -5.29
CA ALA A 203 -9.07 -13.16 -6.08
C ALA A 203 -7.64 -13.15 -6.66
N SER A 204 -7.46 -12.46 -7.77
CA SER A 204 -6.17 -12.26 -8.42
C SER A 204 -5.90 -10.76 -8.56
N VAL A 205 -4.82 -10.30 -7.96
CA VAL A 205 -4.41 -8.91 -8.04
C VAL A 205 -3.01 -8.81 -8.61
N ARG A 206 -2.84 -7.94 -9.60
CA ARG A 206 -1.55 -7.54 -10.15
C ARG A 206 -1.30 -6.07 -9.83
N HIS A 207 -0.18 -5.77 -9.20
CA HIS A 207 0.25 -4.40 -8.89
C HIS A 207 1.51 -4.07 -9.69
N ILE A 208 1.45 -2.99 -10.46
CA ILE A 208 2.55 -2.52 -11.33
C ILE A 208 2.90 -1.11 -10.86
N ALA A 209 4.09 -0.94 -10.30
CA ALA A 209 4.61 0.35 -9.88
C ALA A 209 5.70 0.82 -10.85
N ILE A 210 5.50 2.00 -11.42
CA ILE A 210 6.42 2.63 -12.38
C ILE A 210 6.81 3.99 -11.83
N THR A 211 8.10 4.22 -11.58
CA THR A 211 8.61 5.51 -11.09
C THR A 211 9.68 6.02 -12.04
N ILE A 212 9.38 7.11 -12.73
CA ILE A 212 10.25 7.73 -13.74
C ILE A 212 10.51 9.21 -13.48
N GLY A 213 9.97 9.76 -12.41
CA GLY A 213 10.13 11.14 -11.98
C GLY A 213 10.11 11.28 -10.45
N GLY A 214 10.37 12.51 -9.97
CA GLY A 214 10.40 12.89 -8.57
C GLY A 214 11.79 13.00 -7.98
N GLY A 215 12.01 14.00 -7.13
CA GLY A 215 13.25 14.17 -6.37
C GLY A 215 13.40 13.12 -5.27
N ILE A 216 12.30 12.83 -4.57
CA ILE A 216 12.20 11.69 -3.64
C ILE A 216 10.84 11.03 -3.85
N VAL A 217 10.86 9.76 -4.24
CA VAL A 217 9.65 8.93 -4.27
C VAL A 217 9.90 7.67 -3.46
N ARG A 218 9.13 7.49 -2.39
CA ARG A 218 9.17 6.28 -1.58
C ARG A 218 7.79 5.65 -1.58
N LEU A 219 7.66 4.50 -2.22
CA LEU A 219 6.43 3.74 -2.34
C LEU A 219 6.50 2.45 -1.52
N ASN A 220 5.67 2.34 -0.50
CA ASN A 220 5.44 1.11 0.24
C ASN A 220 4.23 0.40 -0.30
N THR A 221 4.37 -0.84 -0.74
CA THR A 221 3.24 -1.69 -1.11
C THR A 221 3.08 -2.79 -0.07
N ASN A 222 1.91 -2.90 0.53
CA ASN A 222 1.57 -3.98 1.43
C ASN A 222 0.43 -4.80 0.82
N ALA A 223 0.58 -6.12 0.77
CA ALA A 223 -0.48 -7.02 0.36
C ALA A 223 -0.82 -7.99 1.48
N SER A 224 -2.11 -8.22 1.69
CA SER A 224 -2.64 -9.18 2.65
C SER A 224 -3.81 -9.95 2.04
N TYR A 225 -4.12 -11.12 2.61
CA TYR A 225 -5.16 -12.01 2.08
C TYR A 225 -6.32 -12.14 3.08
N ALA A 226 -7.49 -11.67 2.66
CA ALA A 226 -8.72 -11.79 3.46
C ALA A 226 -9.33 -13.20 3.42
N GLY A 227 -8.87 -14.07 2.53
CA GLY A 227 -9.37 -15.44 2.40
C GLY A 227 -8.42 -16.34 1.61
N PRO A 228 -8.70 -17.66 1.58
CA PRO A 228 -7.82 -18.62 0.91
C PRO A 228 -7.85 -18.48 -0.62
N GLY A 229 -6.80 -18.99 -1.28
CA GLY A 229 -6.72 -19.14 -2.73
C GLY A 229 -6.37 -17.87 -3.50
N GLY A 230 -6.15 -16.75 -2.80
CA GLY A 230 -5.80 -15.48 -3.43
C GLY A 230 -4.40 -15.49 -4.06
N SER A 231 -4.20 -14.70 -5.12
CA SER A 231 -2.90 -14.49 -5.76
C SER A 231 -2.58 -13.01 -5.88
N PHE A 232 -1.31 -12.66 -5.59
CA PHE A 232 -0.79 -11.32 -5.73
C PHE A 232 0.49 -11.32 -6.53
N GLU A 233 0.52 -10.53 -7.61
CA GLU A 233 1.72 -10.32 -8.42
C GLU A 233 2.15 -8.85 -8.31
N ALA A 234 3.42 -8.59 -8.06
CA ALA A 234 3.98 -7.24 -8.02
C ALA A 234 5.11 -7.09 -9.02
N PHE A 235 5.05 -6.04 -9.81
CA PHE A 235 6.07 -5.62 -10.74
C PHE A 235 6.50 -4.20 -10.41
N GLY A 236 7.81 -3.98 -10.28
CA GLY A 236 8.34 -2.65 -9.97
C GLY A 236 9.45 -2.26 -10.95
N VAL A 237 9.34 -1.07 -11.52
CA VAL A 237 10.41 -0.49 -12.32
C VAL A 237 10.59 0.98 -11.95
N TYR A 238 11.83 1.39 -11.81
CA TYR A 238 12.17 2.80 -11.66
C TYR A 238 13.45 3.14 -12.42
N PHE A 239 13.52 4.38 -12.88
CA PHE A 239 14.70 4.93 -13.54
C PHE A 239 15.07 6.23 -12.84
N ALA A 240 16.20 6.24 -12.15
CA ALA A 240 16.69 7.40 -11.41
C ALA A 240 17.78 8.12 -12.19
N ASP A 241 17.74 9.44 -12.20
CA ASP A 241 18.83 10.31 -12.63
C ASP A 241 19.59 10.86 -11.40
N ALA A 242 20.63 11.63 -11.66
CA ALA A 242 21.48 12.17 -10.61
C ALA A 242 20.70 13.04 -9.58
N GLY A 243 20.84 12.72 -8.32
CA GLY A 243 20.22 13.45 -7.21
C GLY A 243 18.83 12.99 -6.82
N GLN A 244 18.22 12.08 -7.56
CA GLN A 244 16.93 11.49 -7.23
C GLN A 244 17.08 10.33 -6.21
N HIS A 245 16.05 10.13 -5.40
CA HIS A 245 15.90 8.97 -4.52
C HIS A 245 14.57 8.28 -4.81
N LEU A 246 14.64 7.14 -5.49
CA LEU A 246 13.46 6.34 -5.84
C LEU A 246 13.52 5.01 -5.09
N GLU A 247 12.52 4.74 -4.26
CA GLU A 247 12.49 3.57 -3.37
C GLU A 247 11.15 2.85 -3.49
N HIS A 248 11.17 1.57 -3.85
CA HIS A 248 10.03 0.67 -3.77
C HIS A 248 10.26 -0.34 -2.66
N ARG A 249 9.28 -0.49 -1.77
CA ARG A 249 9.27 -1.50 -0.71
C ARG A 249 8.01 -2.34 -0.84
N LEU A 250 8.16 -3.62 -0.62
CA LEU A 250 7.06 -4.56 -0.72
C LEU A 250 7.01 -5.48 0.50
N PHE A 251 5.82 -5.63 1.04
CA PHE A 251 5.51 -6.58 2.10
C PHE A 251 4.29 -7.40 1.69
N VAL A 252 4.40 -8.71 1.77
CA VAL A 252 3.29 -9.62 1.48
C VAL A 252 3.06 -10.50 2.69
N ASP A 253 1.87 -10.42 3.26
CA ASP A 253 1.50 -11.16 4.46
C ASP A 253 0.54 -12.30 4.11
N HIS A 254 1.03 -13.53 4.21
CA HIS A 254 0.29 -14.75 3.89
C HIS A 254 -0.50 -15.27 5.11
N GLU A 255 -1.50 -14.53 5.55
CA GLU A 255 -2.35 -14.89 6.70
C GLU A 255 -3.39 -15.98 6.38
N ALA A 256 -3.67 -16.24 5.09
CA ALA A 256 -4.64 -17.23 4.67
C ALA A 256 -3.96 -18.41 3.91
N PRO A 257 -4.52 -19.64 3.96
CA PRO A 257 -3.96 -20.80 3.29
C PRO A 257 -4.13 -20.74 1.75
N HIS A 258 -3.27 -21.45 1.04
CA HIS A 258 -3.33 -21.62 -0.43
C HIS A 258 -3.16 -20.31 -1.21
N CYS A 259 -2.60 -19.28 -0.60
CA CYS A 259 -2.29 -18.03 -1.27
C CYS A 259 -0.92 -18.08 -1.94
N SER A 260 -0.76 -17.31 -3.01
CA SER A 260 0.50 -17.20 -3.74
C SER A 260 0.88 -15.75 -3.99
N SER A 261 2.19 -15.47 -4.03
CA SER A 261 2.70 -14.18 -4.48
C SER A 261 3.92 -14.36 -5.39
N ASN A 262 4.06 -13.45 -6.35
CA ASN A 262 5.23 -13.34 -7.20
C ASN A 262 5.68 -11.87 -7.27
N VAL A 263 6.99 -11.63 -7.30
CA VAL A 263 7.57 -10.28 -7.30
C VAL A 263 8.69 -10.22 -8.34
N GLU A 264 8.64 -9.24 -9.22
CA GLU A 264 9.65 -9.00 -10.27
C GLU A 264 10.05 -7.51 -10.34
#